data_e12eb88b8e9ac7fa5f40b2e8ede43a9a
#
_entry.id   e12eb88b8e9ac7fa5f40b2e8ede43a9a
#
_cell.length_a   1.000
_cell.length_b   1.000
_cell.length_c   1.000
_cell.angle_alpha   90.00
_cell.angle_beta   90.00
_cell.angle_gamma   90.00
#
_symmetry.space_group_name_H-M   'P 1'
#
loop_
_entity.id
_entity.type
_entity.pdbx_description
1 polymer ?
#
loop_
_entity_poly.entity_id
_entity_poly.type
_entity_poly.pdbx_seq_one_letter_code
_entity_poly.pdbx_strand_id
1 'polypeptide(L)'
;MREHSRRIRTEKIKGGDSMDMDFMDFDEIIDEIRNAYDKKEYAKIKALLSELNPADIAAVFDEFPENQRLLFFRLLSKEEAADTFVELDSDSQEALIHAFSDAELKEVVDELYLDDAVDVIEEMPATVVKRILKNADKETRDSINALLKYPEDSAGSIMTPEFVDLKRNMTVEDAFKRIRRTGVDKETIYTCYVCDSSRHLIGVTTVKELLLHDYDDVIDTFMETNTISLNTLDDQELAAQLFDKYDFLALPVVDMENRLVGIITVDDAIDVIQEENTEDIQKMNAMLPTEKSYLKTSVFESWRSRFPWLLLLMVSATFTGSIITSFEDKLASLTILTAFIPMLMDTGGNSGGQSSVTIIRAMSLGEVQFKDYFKVVWKEFRIGIVCGISLAAVNFLKILLVDKLLMHNDEITLMVDLAICLTLVLEIIFAKFIGCTLPILAKKVGFDPAVMSSPFITTIVDAVSLLIYFGMATLLIPGLS
;
A
#
# COMPACT_ATOMS: atom_id res chain seq x y z
N MET A 1 10.41 19.45 13.62
CA MET A 1 10.85 19.05 12.29
C MET A 1 9.76 19.48 11.30
N ARG A 2 9.62 20.77 11.07
CA ARG A 2 8.70 21.40 10.12
C ARG A 2 9.46 22.45 9.34
N GLU A 3 10.50 22.04 8.62
CA GLU A 3 11.30 22.90 7.74
C GLU A 3 11.94 22.10 6.62
N HIS A 4 11.12 21.35 5.85
CA HIS A 4 11.41 21.16 4.45
C HIS A 4 10.30 21.91 3.73
N SER A 5 10.55 23.19 3.44
CA SER A 5 9.72 23.99 2.57
C SER A 5 9.53 23.22 1.27
N ARG A 6 8.26 22.94 0.92
CA ARG A 6 7.88 22.46 -0.40
C ARG A 6 8.30 23.52 -1.40
N ARG A 7 9.37 23.30 -2.15
CA ARG A 7 9.84 24.22 -3.20
C ARG A 7 9.37 23.69 -4.53
N ILE A 8 8.52 24.44 -5.18
CA ILE A 8 8.03 24.18 -6.52
C ILE A 8 8.96 24.85 -7.53
N ARG A 9 9.26 24.16 -8.62
CA ARG A 9 10.11 24.64 -9.70
C ARG A 9 9.27 25.47 -10.67
N THR A 10 9.47 26.78 -10.71
CA THR A 10 8.87 27.65 -11.73
C THR A 10 9.92 28.05 -12.77
N GLU A 11 9.64 27.85 -14.06
CA GLU A 11 10.50 28.31 -15.15
C GLU A 11 10.12 29.76 -15.53
N LYS A 12 10.84 30.74 -15.05
CA LYS A 12 10.77 32.10 -15.60
C LYS A 12 11.71 32.23 -16.79
N ILE A 13 11.15 32.22 -18.01
CA ILE A 13 11.88 32.60 -19.22
C ILE A 13 12.04 34.12 -19.21
N LYS A 14 13.11 34.64 -18.63
CA LYS A 14 13.60 35.97 -18.89
C LYS A 14 14.62 35.92 -20.02
N GLY A 15 14.34 36.67 -21.10
CA GLY A 15 15.26 36.76 -22.22
C GLY A 15 16.62 37.33 -21.79
N GLY A 16 17.69 36.56 -22.07
CA GLY A 16 19.07 36.96 -22.02
C GLY A 16 19.79 36.67 -20.68
N ASP A 17 20.68 35.69 -20.77
CA ASP A 17 21.77 35.37 -19.83
C ASP A 17 21.43 35.08 -18.35
N SER A 18 21.70 33.84 -18.00
CA SER A 18 21.55 33.11 -16.72
C SER A 18 20.15 32.56 -16.43
N MET A 19 20.05 31.23 -16.43
CA MET A 19 18.96 30.51 -15.77
C MET A 19 19.11 30.69 -14.25
N ASP A 20 18.53 31.72 -13.70
CA ASP A 20 18.23 31.77 -12.28
C ASP A 20 16.92 30.97 -12.07
N MET A 21 17.04 29.74 -11.57
CA MET A 21 15.90 28.96 -11.12
C MET A 21 15.43 29.56 -9.79
N ASP A 22 14.41 30.41 -9.83
CA ASP A 22 13.69 30.85 -8.65
C ASP A 22 12.75 29.70 -8.20
N PHE A 23 13.05 29.10 -7.06
CA PHE A 23 12.13 28.20 -6.37
C PHE A 23 11.19 29.06 -5.52
N MET A 24 9.94 29.18 -5.94
CA MET A 24 8.91 29.74 -5.07
C MET A 24 8.55 28.75 -3.98
N ASP A 25 8.35 29.24 -2.75
CA ASP A 25 7.80 28.43 -1.65
C ASP A 25 6.31 28.19 -1.94
N PHE A 26 5.83 26.96 -1.69
CA PHE A 26 4.43 26.59 -1.92
C PHE A 26 3.46 27.54 -1.20
N ASP A 27 3.78 27.91 0.04
CA ASP A 27 2.98 28.86 0.82
C ASP A 27 2.93 30.26 0.15
N GLU A 28 4.00 30.68 -0.53
CA GLU A 28 4.06 31.96 -1.25
C GLU A 28 3.13 31.96 -2.47
N ILE A 29 3.06 30.83 -3.19
CA ILE A 29 2.14 30.64 -4.32
C ILE A 29 0.69 30.74 -3.84
N ILE A 30 0.35 30.05 -2.75
CA ILE A 30 -1.00 30.09 -2.14
C ILE A 30 -1.37 31.52 -1.77
N ASP A 31 -0.45 32.25 -1.12
CA ASP A 31 -0.69 33.65 -0.73
C ASP A 31 -0.82 34.57 -1.94
N GLU A 32 -0.04 34.36 -3.01
CA GLU A 32 -0.20 35.13 -4.25
C GLU A 32 -1.54 34.86 -4.94
N ILE A 33 -1.98 33.59 -5.01
CA ILE A 33 -3.29 33.22 -5.57
C ILE A 33 -4.42 33.82 -4.72
N ARG A 34 -4.32 33.77 -3.38
CA ARG A 34 -5.29 34.39 -2.46
C ARG A 34 -5.40 35.89 -2.66
N ASN A 35 -4.25 36.58 -2.75
CA ASN A 35 -4.21 38.02 -3.03
C ASN A 35 -4.77 38.37 -4.42
N ALA A 36 -4.49 37.57 -5.44
CA ALA A 36 -5.02 37.78 -6.79
C ALA A 36 -6.53 37.54 -6.84
N TYR A 37 -7.04 36.56 -6.08
CA TYR A 37 -8.46 36.28 -5.97
C TYR A 37 -9.23 37.45 -5.34
N ASP A 38 -8.71 37.98 -4.22
CA ASP A 38 -9.33 39.14 -3.54
C ASP A 38 -9.40 40.39 -4.43
N LYS A 39 -8.40 40.56 -5.31
CA LYS A 39 -8.33 41.65 -6.30
C LYS A 39 -9.08 41.32 -7.59
N LYS A 40 -9.65 40.11 -7.74
CA LYS A 40 -10.30 39.62 -8.97
C LYS A 40 -9.37 39.61 -10.21
N GLU A 41 -8.08 39.39 -9.97
CA GLU A 41 -7.04 39.31 -11.00
C GLU A 41 -6.95 37.88 -11.59
N TYR A 42 -8.03 37.37 -12.20
CA TYR A 42 -8.12 35.98 -12.67
C TYR A 42 -7.08 35.61 -13.73
N ALA A 43 -6.64 36.58 -14.53
CA ALA A 43 -5.56 36.37 -15.49
C ALA A 43 -4.21 36.06 -14.80
N LYS A 44 -3.97 36.66 -13.62
CA LYS A 44 -2.79 36.35 -12.81
C LYS A 44 -2.90 34.96 -12.19
N ILE A 45 -4.06 34.58 -11.70
CA ILE A 45 -4.29 33.23 -11.16
C ILE A 45 -4.04 32.19 -12.25
N LYS A 46 -4.60 32.37 -13.45
CA LYS A 46 -4.36 31.48 -14.58
C LYS A 46 -2.88 31.35 -14.90
N ALA A 47 -2.13 32.46 -14.92
CA ALA A 47 -0.71 32.44 -15.21
C ALA A 47 0.10 31.70 -14.12
N LEU A 48 -0.28 31.85 -12.85
CA LEU A 48 0.35 31.13 -11.75
C LEU A 48 0.08 29.63 -11.82
N LEU A 49 -1.17 29.23 -12.10
CA LEU A 49 -1.55 27.81 -12.19
C LEU A 49 -0.87 27.14 -13.41
N SER A 50 -0.77 27.82 -14.55
CA SER A 50 -0.13 27.25 -15.75
C SER A 50 1.41 27.10 -15.65
N GLU A 51 2.03 27.61 -14.59
CA GLU A 51 3.45 27.37 -14.27
C GLU A 51 3.65 26.13 -13.36
N LEU A 52 2.56 25.51 -12.87
CA LEU A 52 2.58 24.36 -11.95
C LEU A 52 2.29 23.06 -12.69
N ASN A 53 2.75 21.95 -12.13
CA ASN A 53 2.34 20.63 -12.59
C ASN A 53 0.92 20.28 -12.05
N PRO A 54 0.17 19.39 -12.70
CA PRO A 54 -1.18 18.98 -12.27
C PRO A 54 -1.29 18.57 -10.80
N ALA A 55 -0.36 17.75 -10.30
CA ALA A 55 -0.31 17.35 -8.89
C ALA A 55 -0.11 18.54 -7.93
N ASP A 56 0.71 19.53 -8.30
CA ASP A 56 0.89 20.74 -7.51
C ASP A 56 -0.35 21.64 -7.55
N ILE A 57 -1.06 21.70 -8.69
CA ILE A 57 -2.34 22.41 -8.82
C ILE A 57 -3.40 21.78 -7.91
N ALA A 58 -3.49 20.45 -7.88
CA ALA A 58 -4.39 19.72 -7.00
C ALA A 58 -4.10 20.05 -5.52
N ALA A 59 -2.81 20.02 -5.13
CA ALA A 59 -2.39 20.39 -3.78
C ALA A 59 -2.72 21.86 -3.42
N VAL A 60 -2.62 22.78 -4.39
CA VAL A 60 -3.06 24.19 -4.20
C VAL A 60 -4.58 24.23 -4.00
N PHE A 61 -5.35 23.45 -4.76
CA PHE A 61 -6.81 23.45 -4.64
C PHE A 61 -7.27 23.02 -3.25
N ASP A 62 -6.58 22.11 -2.58
CA ASP A 62 -6.90 21.65 -1.23
C ASP A 62 -6.83 22.79 -0.18
N GLU A 63 -6.05 23.84 -0.43
CA GLU A 63 -5.92 25.00 0.45
C GLU A 63 -7.04 26.06 0.27
N PHE A 64 -7.98 25.81 -0.66
CA PHE A 64 -9.06 26.74 -0.98
C PHE A 64 -10.45 26.12 -0.81
N PRO A 65 -11.50 26.92 -0.48
CA PRO A 65 -12.88 26.46 -0.41
C PRO A 65 -13.42 25.99 -1.76
N GLU A 66 -14.36 25.03 -1.77
CA GLU A 66 -14.97 24.44 -2.98
C GLU A 66 -15.40 25.44 -4.06
N ASN A 67 -16.01 26.56 -3.65
CA ASN A 67 -16.47 27.57 -4.61
C ASN A 67 -15.31 28.29 -5.32
N GLN A 68 -14.13 28.34 -4.71
CA GLN A 68 -12.92 28.90 -5.31
C GLN A 68 -12.24 27.85 -6.17
N ARG A 69 -12.18 26.58 -5.75
CA ARG A 69 -11.65 25.44 -6.51
C ARG A 69 -12.33 25.36 -7.89
N LEU A 70 -13.68 25.39 -7.92
CA LEU A 70 -14.44 25.36 -9.16
C LEU A 70 -14.07 26.53 -10.11
N LEU A 71 -13.86 27.73 -9.56
CA LEU A 71 -13.44 28.88 -10.36
C LEU A 71 -12.04 28.67 -10.92
N PHE A 72 -11.11 28.17 -10.11
CA PHE A 72 -9.73 27.95 -10.52
C PHE A 72 -9.66 26.82 -11.57
N PHE A 73 -10.41 25.77 -11.38
CA PHE A 73 -10.54 24.67 -12.33
C PHE A 73 -10.97 25.18 -13.72
N ARG A 74 -11.93 26.09 -13.78
CA ARG A 74 -12.40 26.72 -15.02
C ARG A 74 -11.37 27.66 -15.70
N LEU A 75 -10.28 27.99 -15.02
CA LEU A 75 -9.18 28.77 -15.58
C LEU A 75 -8.13 27.92 -16.31
N LEU A 76 -8.08 26.62 -16.00
CA LEU A 76 -7.14 25.67 -16.61
C LEU A 76 -7.46 25.45 -18.10
N SER A 77 -6.51 24.97 -18.87
CA SER A 77 -6.76 24.39 -20.20
C SER A 77 -7.49 23.05 -20.05
N LYS A 78 -7.99 22.46 -21.12
CA LYS A 78 -8.71 21.18 -21.04
C LYS A 78 -7.81 20.05 -20.58
N GLU A 79 -6.62 19.96 -21.14
CA GLU A 79 -5.58 18.99 -20.78
C GLU A 79 -5.16 19.16 -19.33
N GLU A 80 -4.72 20.37 -18.90
CA GLU A 80 -4.37 20.65 -17.50
C GLU A 80 -5.54 20.38 -16.53
N ALA A 81 -6.77 20.59 -16.95
CA ALA A 81 -7.95 20.34 -16.12
C ALA A 81 -8.22 18.84 -15.93
N ALA A 82 -8.06 18.02 -16.98
CA ALA A 82 -8.19 16.58 -16.89
C ALA A 82 -7.09 15.99 -16.02
N ASP A 83 -5.83 16.31 -16.29
CA ASP A 83 -4.70 15.83 -15.48
C ASP A 83 -4.80 16.27 -14.01
N THR A 84 -5.21 17.53 -13.74
CA THR A 84 -5.42 17.99 -12.36
C THR A 84 -6.60 17.28 -11.69
N PHE A 85 -7.63 16.92 -12.46
CA PHE A 85 -8.81 16.27 -11.91
C PHE A 85 -8.50 14.89 -11.34
N VAL A 86 -7.65 14.12 -11.99
CA VAL A 86 -7.18 12.80 -11.54
C VAL A 86 -6.43 12.91 -10.20
N GLU A 87 -5.59 13.92 -10.04
CA GLU A 87 -4.79 14.16 -8.84
C GLU A 87 -5.61 14.65 -7.62
N LEU A 88 -6.90 14.96 -7.80
CA LEU A 88 -7.77 15.36 -6.70
C LEU A 88 -8.29 14.13 -5.94
N ASP A 89 -8.54 14.29 -4.64
CA ASP A 89 -9.25 13.26 -3.87
C ASP A 89 -10.72 13.11 -4.30
N SER A 90 -11.29 11.93 -4.04
CA SER A 90 -12.65 11.55 -4.44
C SER A 90 -13.73 12.52 -3.93
N ASP A 91 -13.59 13.08 -2.73
CA ASP A 91 -14.56 14.06 -2.19
C ASP A 91 -14.51 15.37 -3.01
N SER A 92 -13.32 15.83 -3.41
CA SER A 92 -13.11 17.01 -4.27
C SER A 92 -13.57 16.77 -5.69
N GLN A 93 -13.32 15.59 -6.26
CA GLN A 93 -13.81 15.15 -7.56
C GLN A 93 -15.35 15.12 -7.57
N GLU A 94 -15.98 14.50 -6.56
CA GLU A 94 -17.46 14.46 -6.44
C GLU A 94 -18.05 15.87 -6.37
N ALA A 95 -17.47 16.76 -5.58
CA ALA A 95 -17.90 18.14 -5.46
C ALA A 95 -17.81 18.90 -6.80
N LEU A 96 -16.72 18.71 -7.55
CA LEU A 96 -16.56 19.30 -8.89
C LEU A 96 -17.56 18.72 -9.88
N ILE A 97 -17.74 17.40 -9.92
CA ILE A 97 -18.73 16.76 -10.81
C ILE A 97 -20.14 17.28 -10.53
N HIS A 98 -20.49 17.47 -9.26
CA HIS A 98 -21.80 18.06 -8.92
C HIS A 98 -21.96 19.51 -9.39
N ALA A 99 -20.89 20.28 -9.39
CA ALA A 99 -20.87 21.69 -9.79
C ALA A 99 -20.74 21.91 -11.30
N PHE A 100 -20.24 20.91 -12.05
CA PHE A 100 -20.12 20.98 -13.51
C PHE A 100 -21.50 20.98 -14.20
N SER A 101 -21.58 21.69 -15.32
CA SER A 101 -22.59 21.43 -16.35
C SER A 101 -22.35 20.10 -17.05
N ASP A 102 -23.36 19.54 -17.72
CA ASP A 102 -23.18 18.31 -18.52
C ASP A 102 -22.16 18.47 -19.64
N ALA A 103 -21.95 19.69 -20.14
CA ALA A 103 -20.93 19.98 -21.17
C ALA A 103 -19.51 19.99 -20.58
N GLU A 104 -19.33 20.62 -19.41
CA GLU A 104 -18.02 20.61 -18.71
C GLU A 104 -17.63 19.22 -18.29
N LEU A 105 -18.58 18.44 -17.74
CA LEU A 105 -18.33 17.06 -17.35
C LEU A 105 -17.89 16.20 -18.56
N LYS A 106 -18.58 16.39 -19.70
CA LYS A 106 -18.21 15.69 -20.92
C LYS A 106 -16.79 16.05 -21.37
N GLU A 107 -16.43 17.34 -21.35
CA GLU A 107 -15.09 17.78 -21.74
C GLU A 107 -13.99 17.17 -20.85
N VAL A 108 -14.21 17.06 -19.55
CA VAL A 108 -13.24 16.41 -18.64
C VAL A 108 -13.15 14.92 -18.93
N VAL A 109 -14.28 14.21 -19.02
CA VAL A 109 -14.30 12.75 -19.22
C VAL A 109 -13.73 12.34 -20.59
N ASP A 110 -13.93 13.17 -21.63
CA ASP A 110 -13.40 12.88 -22.96
C ASP A 110 -11.87 13.09 -23.05
N GLU A 111 -11.24 13.82 -22.11
CA GLU A 111 -9.79 14.04 -22.05
C GLU A 111 -9.09 13.07 -21.08
N LEU A 112 -9.81 12.38 -20.18
CA LEU A 112 -9.22 11.38 -19.26
C LEU A 112 -8.79 10.13 -20.03
N TYR A 113 -7.71 9.52 -19.59
CA TYR A 113 -7.38 8.14 -19.95
C TYR A 113 -8.42 7.17 -19.39
N LEU A 114 -8.54 5.99 -20.00
CA LEU A 114 -9.64 5.08 -19.67
C LEU A 114 -9.51 4.43 -18.29
N ASP A 115 -8.32 4.17 -17.82
CA ASP A 115 -7.99 3.72 -16.47
C ASP A 115 -8.38 4.79 -15.44
N ASP A 116 -7.87 6.03 -15.58
CA ASP A 116 -8.25 7.16 -14.74
C ASP A 116 -9.77 7.36 -14.64
N ALA A 117 -10.45 7.24 -15.80
CA ALA A 117 -11.91 7.35 -15.82
C ALA A 117 -12.60 6.20 -15.06
N VAL A 118 -12.01 5.01 -15.04
CA VAL A 118 -12.50 3.85 -14.29
C VAL A 118 -12.28 4.06 -12.80
N ASP A 119 -11.09 4.47 -12.38
CA ASP A 119 -10.74 4.72 -10.98
C ASP A 119 -11.67 5.78 -10.36
N VAL A 120 -11.86 6.91 -11.08
CA VAL A 120 -12.84 7.94 -10.66
C VAL A 120 -14.25 7.35 -10.51
N ILE A 121 -14.68 6.45 -11.39
CA ILE A 121 -16.02 5.86 -11.36
C ILE A 121 -16.17 4.86 -10.20
N GLU A 122 -15.17 4.09 -9.90
CA GLU A 122 -15.19 3.10 -8.81
C GLU A 122 -15.36 3.76 -7.44
N GLU A 123 -14.75 4.92 -7.24
CA GLU A 123 -14.86 5.69 -6.01
C GLU A 123 -16.16 6.51 -5.89
N MET A 124 -16.93 6.68 -6.98
CA MET A 124 -18.07 7.59 -7.00
C MET A 124 -19.41 6.95 -6.62
N PRO A 125 -20.32 7.70 -5.96
CA PRO A 125 -21.71 7.26 -5.73
C PRO A 125 -22.43 6.93 -7.04
N ALA A 126 -23.29 5.90 -7.03
CA ALA A 126 -24.00 5.41 -8.22
C ALA A 126 -24.81 6.49 -9.00
N THR A 127 -25.19 7.59 -8.36
CA THR A 127 -25.84 8.74 -8.99
C THR A 127 -24.89 9.54 -9.87
N VAL A 128 -23.65 9.70 -9.41
CA VAL A 128 -22.56 10.39 -10.09
C VAL A 128 -22.10 9.53 -11.27
N VAL A 129 -21.85 8.23 -11.04
CA VAL A 129 -21.51 7.25 -12.09
C VAL A 129 -22.49 7.31 -13.26
N LYS A 130 -23.81 7.29 -12.98
CA LYS A 130 -24.83 7.41 -14.03
C LYS A 130 -24.73 8.72 -14.80
N ARG A 131 -24.34 9.81 -14.15
CA ARG A 131 -24.18 11.11 -14.81
C ARG A 131 -22.94 11.13 -15.71
N ILE A 132 -21.82 10.60 -15.26
CA ILE A 132 -20.58 10.43 -16.03
C ILE A 132 -20.89 9.61 -17.28
N LEU A 133 -21.35 8.36 -17.11
CA LEU A 133 -21.64 7.43 -18.22
C LEU A 133 -22.70 7.94 -19.20
N LYS A 134 -23.63 8.79 -18.75
CA LYS A 134 -24.62 9.41 -19.65
C LYS A 134 -23.98 10.46 -20.56
N ASN A 135 -22.97 11.18 -20.09
CA ASN A 135 -22.35 12.29 -20.80
C ASN A 135 -21.14 11.82 -21.64
N ALA A 136 -20.48 10.71 -21.28
CA ALA A 136 -19.44 10.07 -22.08
C ALA A 136 -19.98 9.64 -23.46
N ASP A 137 -19.12 9.65 -24.46
CA ASP A 137 -19.46 9.13 -25.78
C ASP A 137 -19.71 7.60 -25.73
N LYS A 138 -20.12 7.02 -26.86
CA LYS A 138 -20.46 5.61 -26.88
C LYS A 138 -19.24 4.71 -26.75
N GLU A 139 -18.13 5.07 -27.36
CA GLU A 139 -16.89 4.26 -27.39
C GLU A 139 -16.23 4.24 -26.00
N THR A 140 -16.05 5.42 -25.40
CA THR A 140 -15.56 5.58 -24.04
C THR A 140 -16.42 4.84 -23.02
N ARG A 141 -17.75 5.01 -23.08
CA ARG A 141 -18.68 4.30 -22.18
C ARG A 141 -18.63 2.78 -22.35
N ASP A 142 -18.54 2.26 -23.58
CA ASP A 142 -18.47 0.81 -23.81
C ASP A 142 -17.14 0.27 -23.30
N SER A 143 -16.03 1.02 -23.40
CA SER A 143 -14.71 0.69 -22.87
C SER A 143 -14.69 0.70 -21.34
N ILE A 144 -15.18 1.76 -20.71
CA ILE A 144 -15.32 1.83 -19.23
C ILE A 144 -16.16 0.65 -18.71
N ASN A 145 -17.33 0.37 -19.32
CA ASN A 145 -18.14 -0.77 -18.90
C ASN A 145 -17.48 -2.15 -19.17
N ALA A 146 -16.47 -2.21 -20.03
CA ALA A 146 -15.70 -3.44 -20.23
C ALA A 146 -14.65 -3.61 -19.14
N LEU A 147 -13.98 -2.54 -18.71
CA LEU A 147 -13.00 -2.52 -17.64
C LEU A 147 -13.65 -2.81 -16.28
N LEU A 148 -14.74 -2.14 -15.93
CA LEU A 148 -15.54 -2.36 -14.71
C LEU A 148 -16.08 -3.81 -14.52
N LYS A 149 -15.86 -4.72 -15.45
CA LYS A 149 -16.20 -6.14 -15.29
C LYS A 149 -15.10 -6.96 -14.66
N TYR A 150 -13.89 -6.46 -14.68
CA TYR A 150 -12.79 -7.14 -14.01
C TYR A 150 -13.00 -7.06 -12.49
N PRO A 151 -12.55 -8.06 -11.74
CA PRO A 151 -12.58 -7.98 -10.28
C PRO A 151 -11.75 -6.80 -9.78
N GLU A 152 -12.22 -6.13 -8.73
CA GLU A 152 -11.41 -5.18 -7.96
C GLU A 152 -10.07 -5.83 -7.58
N ASP A 153 -9.01 -5.05 -7.41
CA ASP A 153 -7.66 -5.48 -7.05
C ASP A 153 -7.02 -6.48 -8.05
N SER A 154 -7.51 -6.54 -9.30
CA SER A 154 -6.93 -7.38 -10.35
C SER A 154 -6.10 -6.56 -11.35
N ALA A 155 -5.13 -7.19 -12.03
CA ALA A 155 -4.40 -6.54 -13.13
C ALA A 155 -5.34 -6.04 -14.24
N GLY A 156 -6.54 -6.57 -14.36
CA GLY A 156 -7.55 -6.13 -15.32
C GLY A 156 -8.29 -4.87 -14.90
N SER A 157 -8.41 -4.56 -13.59
CA SER A 157 -9.03 -3.32 -13.11
C SER A 157 -8.12 -2.11 -13.29
N ILE A 158 -6.82 -2.27 -13.06
CA ILE A 158 -5.82 -1.19 -13.13
C ILE A 158 -5.14 -1.05 -14.50
N MET A 159 -5.59 -1.73 -15.55
CA MET A 159 -4.97 -1.66 -16.86
C MET A 159 -5.62 -0.64 -17.76
N THR A 160 -4.82 0.03 -18.60
CA THR A 160 -5.32 0.82 -19.72
C THR A 160 -5.27 0.04 -21.04
N PRO A 161 -6.30 0.10 -21.91
CA PRO A 161 -6.24 -0.43 -23.28
C PRO A 161 -5.51 0.52 -24.24
N GLU A 162 -4.97 1.63 -23.78
CA GLU A 162 -4.41 2.71 -24.58
C GLU A 162 -2.91 2.53 -24.85
N PHE A 163 -2.54 1.46 -25.52
CA PHE A 163 -1.17 1.09 -25.87
C PHE A 163 -0.91 1.11 -27.38
N VAL A 164 0.38 1.07 -27.76
CA VAL A 164 0.82 0.94 -29.15
C VAL A 164 1.06 -0.53 -29.49
N ASP A 165 0.26 -1.08 -30.43
CA ASP A 165 0.49 -2.41 -31.01
C ASP A 165 1.23 -2.32 -32.35
N LEU A 166 2.20 -3.21 -32.54
CA LEU A 166 2.94 -3.38 -33.79
C LEU A 166 2.76 -4.80 -34.33
N LYS A 167 3.12 -5.01 -35.60
CA LYS A 167 3.10 -6.34 -36.21
C LYS A 167 4.53 -6.79 -36.51
N ARG A 168 4.80 -8.10 -36.31
CA ARG A 168 6.12 -8.67 -36.48
C ARG A 168 6.78 -8.41 -37.84
N ASN A 169 5.99 -8.27 -38.91
CA ASN A 169 6.44 -8.06 -40.27
C ASN A 169 6.59 -6.59 -40.66
N MET A 170 6.33 -5.65 -39.76
CA MET A 170 6.56 -4.23 -39.96
C MET A 170 8.06 -3.92 -40.01
N THR A 171 8.44 -2.94 -40.81
CA THR A 171 9.76 -2.32 -40.70
C THR A 171 9.77 -1.24 -39.64
N VAL A 172 10.96 -0.80 -39.22
CA VAL A 172 11.13 0.34 -38.32
C VAL A 172 10.43 1.59 -38.85
N GLU A 173 10.50 1.83 -40.16
CA GLU A 173 9.81 2.97 -40.81
C GLU A 173 8.28 2.84 -40.62
N ASP A 174 7.73 1.64 -40.80
CA ASP A 174 6.29 1.40 -40.66
C ASP A 174 5.87 1.56 -39.15
N ALA A 175 6.71 1.13 -38.24
CA ALA A 175 6.49 1.33 -36.82
C ALA A 175 6.42 2.82 -36.45
N PHE A 176 7.38 3.63 -36.91
CA PHE A 176 7.33 5.09 -36.68
C PHE A 176 6.10 5.77 -37.32
N LYS A 177 5.70 5.34 -38.52
CA LYS A 177 4.47 5.85 -39.14
C LYS A 177 3.24 5.50 -38.26
N ARG A 178 3.21 4.29 -37.71
CA ARG A 178 2.10 3.86 -36.87
C ARG A 178 2.10 4.63 -35.55
N ILE A 179 3.24 4.72 -34.82
CA ILE A 179 3.37 5.49 -33.59
C ILE A 179 2.93 6.94 -33.77
N ARG A 180 3.42 7.63 -34.83
CA ARG A 180 3.02 9.02 -35.13
C ARG A 180 1.54 9.20 -35.41
N ARG A 181 0.88 8.17 -35.92
CA ARG A 181 -0.54 8.23 -36.25
C ARG A 181 -1.43 7.91 -35.04
N THR A 182 -1.04 6.98 -34.20
CA THR A 182 -1.89 6.44 -33.13
C THR A 182 -1.40 6.78 -31.73
N GLY A 183 -0.18 7.25 -31.55
CA GLY A 183 0.44 7.45 -30.24
C GLY A 183 0.01 8.72 -29.53
N VAL A 184 -0.75 9.62 -30.20
CA VAL A 184 -1.27 10.84 -29.56
C VAL A 184 -2.33 10.50 -28.51
N ASP A 185 -3.13 9.46 -28.80
CA ASP A 185 -4.22 9.01 -27.93
C ASP A 185 -3.82 7.74 -27.17
N LYS A 186 -2.53 7.61 -26.79
CA LYS A 186 -2.00 6.45 -26.08
C LYS A 186 -1.30 6.90 -24.81
N GLU A 187 -1.54 6.18 -23.75
CA GLU A 187 -0.95 6.40 -22.43
C GLU A 187 0.57 6.50 -22.52
N THR A 188 1.19 5.56 -23.17
CA THR A 188 2.63 5.58 -23.43
C THR A 188 3.00 5.04 -24.81
N ILE A 189 4.07 5.58 -25.38
CA ILE A 189 4.69 5.08 -26.60
C ILE A 189 6.08 4.46 -26.36
N TYR A 190 6.61 4.54 -25.13
CA TYR A 190 7.97 4.11 -24.84
C TYR A 190 8.16 2.61 -25.03
N THR A 191 7.15 1.81 -24.69
CA THR A 191 7.08 0.38 -24.93
C THR A 191 6.02 0.07 -25.95
N CYS A 192 6.39 -0.64 -27.02
CA CYS A 192 5.48 -1.05 -28.09
C CYS A 192 5.36 -2.59 -28.08
N TYR A 193 4.14 -3.08 -28.20
CA TYR A 193 3.83 -4.50 -28.08
C TYR A 193 3.63 -5.13 -29.44
N VAL A 194 4.33 -6.22 -29.70
CA VAL A 194 4.26 -6.92 -30.98
C VAL A 194 3.24 -8.05 -30.89
N CYS A 195 2.19 -7.96 -31.75
CA CYS A 195 1.11 -8.92 -31.77
C CYS A 195 1.01 -9.63 -33.12
N ASP A 196 0.51 -10.88 -33.09
CA ASP A 196 0.11 -11.60 -34.31
C ASP A 196 -1.23 -11.08 -34.87
N SER A 197 -1.73 -11.76 -35.91
CA SER A 197 -3.02 -11.42 -36.54
C SER A 197 -4.23 -11.66 -35.62
N SER A 198 -4.08 -12.49 -34.59
CA SER A 198 -5.11 -12.85 -33.59
C SER A 198 -4.97 -12.05 -32.30
N ARG A 199 -4.11 -11.05 -32.26
CA ARG A 199 -3.78 -10.19 -31.12
C ARG A 199 -3.01 -10.91 -29.99
N HIS A 200 -2.46 -12.12 -30.21
CA HIS A 200 -1.59 -12.73 -29.22
C HIS A 200 -0.30 -11.93 -29.09
N LEU A 201 0.13 -11.70 -27.84
CA LEU A 201 1.40 -11.05 -27.55
C LEU A 201 2.54 -12.01 -27.91
N ILE A 202 3.41 -11.60 -28.85
CA ILE A 202 4.53 -12.41 -29.35
C ILE A 202 5.89 -11.76 -29.11
N GLY A 203 5.92 -10.50 -28.72
CA GLY A 203 7.15 -9.78 -28.40
C GLY A 203 6.89 -8.35 -27.96
N VAL A 204 7.94 -7.69 -27.48
CA VAL A 204 7.95 -6.27 -27.18
C VAL A 204 9.15 -5.61 -27.83
N THR A 205 9.04 -4.33 -28.12
CA THR A 205 10.16 -3.47 -28.51
C THR A 205 9.98 -2.09 -27.90
N THR A 206 11.05 -1.36 -27.73
CA THR A 206 10.99 0.01 -27.20
C THR A 206 11.24 1.02 -28.31
N VAL A 207 10.76 2.27 -28.11
CA VAL A 207 11.11 3.37 -29.01
C VAL A 207 12.63 3.55 -29.11
N LYS A 208 13.35 3.28 -28.02
CA LYS A 208 14.82 3.28 -28.01
C LYS A 208 15.40 2.26 -29.03
N GLU A 209 14.90 1.02 -29.03
CA GLU A 209 15.35 0.01 -30.00
C GLU A 209 15.02 0.42 -31.43
N LEU A 210 13.82 0.95 -31.67
CA LEU A 210 13.43 1.48 -32.98
C LEU A 210 14.33 2.62 -33.46
N LEU A 211 14.83 3.48 -32.57
CA LEU A 211 15.75 4.57 -32.91
C LEU A 211 17.17 4.09 -33.22
N LEU A 212 17.57 2.93 -32.71
CA LEU A 212 18.90 2.36 -32.86
C LEU A 212 19.04 1.42 -34.08
N HIS A 213 17.92 1.02 -34.71
CA HIS A 213 17.90 0.17 -35.89
C HIS A 213 17.65 0.97 -37.18
N ASP A 214 18.06 0.41 -38.33
CA ASP A 214 17.86 1.02 -39.61
C ASP A 214 16.37 0.96 -40.03
N TYR A 215 15.92 1.93 -40.85
CA TYR A 215 14.50 2.04 -41.22
C TYR A 215 13.95 0.81 -41.94
N ASP A 216 14.80 0.07 -42.64
CA ASP A 216 14.44 -1.14 -43.40
C ASP A 216 14.46 -2.42 -42.53
N ASP A 217 14.96 -2.35 -41.31
CA ASP A 217 15.00 -3.51 -40.38
C ASP A 217 13.58 -3.95 -40.03
N VAL A 218 13.36 -5.26 -40.02
CA VAL A 218 12.07 -5.84 -39.66
C VAL A 218 12.01 -6.11 -38.16
N ILE A 219 10.92 -5.72 -37.52
CA ILE A 219 10.73 -5.83 -36.03
C ILE A 219 10.99 -7.25 -35.54
N ASP A 220 10.58 -8.27 -36.28
CA ASP A 220 10.80 -9.69 -35.95
C ASP A 220 12.28 -10.07 -35.72
N THR A 221 13.21 -9.30 -36.25
CA THR A 221 14.65 -9.61 -36.14
C THR A 221 15.30 -9.14 -34.87
N PHE A 222 14.69 -8.17 -34.16
CA PHE A 222 15.25 -7.55 -32.97
C PHE A 222 14.32 -7.43 -31.78
N MET A 223 12.99 -7.68 -31.96
CA MET A 223 12.05 -7.65 -30.83
C MET A 223 12.44 -8.64 -29.72
N GLU A 224 12.21 -8.26 -28.48
CA GLU A 224 12.35 -9.18 -27.33
C GLU A 224 11.15 -10.14 -27.31
N THR A 225 11.43 -11.44 -27.38
CA THR A 225 10.38 -12.48 -27.43
C THR A 225 10.12 -13.13 -26.07
N ASN A 226 11.02 -12.95 -25.09
CA ASN A 226 10.84 -13.44 -23.73
C ASN A 226 10.06 -12.41 -22.92
N THR A 227 8.80 -12.19 -23.28
CA THR A 227 7.96 -11.17 -22.67
C THR A 227 7.40 -11.64 -21.34
N ILE A 228 7.49 -10.77 -20.32
CA ILE A 228 6.77 -10.91 -19.06
C ILE A 228 5.42 -10.21 -19.24
N SER A 229 4.34 -10.89 -18.87
CA SER A 229 2.97 -10.36 -18.93
C SER A 229 2.17 -10.81 -17.72
N LEU A 230 1.15 -10.07 -17.38
CA LEU A 230 0.12 -10.43 -16.39
C LEU A 230 -1.12 -10.97 -17.12
N ASN A 231 -1.86 -11.82 -16.43
CA ASN A 231 -3.22 -12.16 -16.84
C ASN A 231 -4.19 -11.16 -16.21
N THR A 232 -5.30 -10.86 -16.88
CA THR A 232 -6.34 -9.94 -16.37
C THR A 232 -6.91 -10.29 -15.00
N LEU A 233 -6.80 -11.55 -14.57
CA LEU A 233 -7.28 -12.04 -13.27
C LEU A 233 -6.16 -12.21 -12.23
N ASP A 234 -4.93 -11.85 -12.57
CA ASP A 234 -3.84 -11.83 -11.60
C ASP A 234 -4.07 -10.67 -10.62
N ASP A 235 -3.62 -10.87 -9.40
CA ASP A 235 -3.70 -9.88 -8.32
C ASP A 235 -2.81 -8.68 -8.63
N GLN A 236 -3.26 -7.47 -8.32
CA GLN A 236 -2.50 -6.22 -8.52
C GLN A 236 -1.19 -6.21 -7.74
N GLU A 237 -1.12 -6.86 -6.57
CA GLU A 237 0.14 -7.02 -5.81
C GLU A 237 1.22 -7.71 -6.65
N LEU A 238 0.83 -8.66 -7.53
CA LEU A 238 1.77 -9.30 -8.44
C LEU A 238 2.32 -8.31 -9.48
N ALA A 239 1.49 -7.37 -9.97
CA ALA A 239 1.95 -6.29 -10.85
C ALA A 239 3.02 -5.47 -10.12
N ALA A 240 2.71 -4.98 -8.92
CA ALA A 240 3.64 -4.23 -8.08
C ALA A 240 4.99 -4.96 -7.89
N GLN A 241 4.96 -6.26 -7.58
CA GLN A 241 6.16 -7.09 -7.43
C GLN A 241 6.97 -7.22 -8.73
N LEU A 242 6.32 -7.27 -9.90
CA LEU A 242 7.00 -7.35 -11.19
C LEU A 242 7.65 -6.04 -11.58
N PHE A 243 7.00 -4.91 -11.32
CA PHE A 243 7.59 -3.58 -11.52
C PHE A 243 8.83 -3.37 -10.63
N ASP A 244 8.74 -3.66 -9.34
CA ASP A 244 9.86 -3.56 -8.39
C ASP A 244 11.04 -4.46 -8.78
N LYS A 245 10.75 -5.64 -9.36
CA LYS A 245 11.78 -6.61 -9.69
C LYS A 245 12.50 -6.35 -11.01
N TYR A 246 11.79 -5.80 -12.00
CA TYR A 246 12.29 -5.72 -13.38
C TYR A 246 12.46 -4.30 -13.90
N ASP A 247 12.11 -3.28 -13.10
CA ASP A 247 12.21 -1.85 -13.45
C ASP A 247 11.49 -1.51 -14.78
N PHE A 248 10.31 -2.10 -15.02
CA PHE A 248 9.54 -1.82 -16.23
C PHE A 248 8.94 -0.41 -16.19
N LEU A 249 8.75 0.19 -17.39
CA LEU A 249 7.96 1.42 -17.56
C LEU A 249 6.48 1.13 -17.82
N ALA A 250 6.20 -0.02 -18.44
CA ALA A 250 4.86 -0.52 -18.67
C ALA A 250 4.89 -2.05 -18.80
N LEU A 251 3.85 -2.73 -18.32
CA LEU A 251 3.74 -4.18 -18.30
C LEU A 251 2.49 -4.62 -19.06
N PRO A 252 2.61 -5.55 -20.04
CA PRO A 252 1.45 -5.99 -20.83
C PRO A 252 0.53 -6.91 -20.03
N VAL A 253 -0.77 -6.71 -20.18
CA VAL A 253 -1.84 -7.53 -19.62
C VAL A 253 -2.51 -8.31 -20.75
N VAL A 254 -2.63 -9.63 -20.52
CA VAL A 254 -3.22 -10.56 -21.51
C VAL A 254 -4.46 -11.26 -20.92
N ASP A 255 -5.36 -11.64 -21.83
CA ASP A 255 -6.49 -12.50 -21.45
C ASP A 255 -6.07 -13.99 -21.30
N MET A 256 -7.03 -14.85 -20.93
CA MET A 256 -6.80 -16.29 -20.77
C MET A 256 -6.37 -17.00 -22.08
N GLU A 257 -6.52 -16.35 -23.23
CA GLU A 257 -6.08 -16.86 -24.54
C GLU A 257 -4.74 -16.22 -24.98
N ASN A 258 -4.05 -15.51 -24.07
CA ASN A 258 -2.79 -14.78 -24.33
C ASN A 258 -2.92 -13.67 -25.39
N ARG A 259 -4.12 -13.06 -25.50
CA ARG A 259 -4.31 -11.87 -26.31
C ARG A 259 -4.01 -10.62 -25.49
N LEU A 260 -3.26 -9.70 -26.05
CA LEU A 260 -3.01 -8.42 -25.42
C LEU A 260 -4.31 -7.61 -25.32
N VAL A 261 -4.71 -7.25 -24.11
CA VAL A 261 -5.94 -6.51 -23.81
C VAL A 261 -5.67 -5.14 -23.19
N GLY A 262 -4.55 -4.97 -22.50
CA GLY A 262 -4.17 -3.72 -21.88
C GLY A 262 -2.69 -3.69 -21.48
N ILE A 263 -2.32 -2.62 -20.84
CA ILE A 263 -1.03 -2.42 -20.17
C ILE A 263 -1.29 -1.81 -18.81
N ILE A 264 -0.35 -1.99 -17.89
CA ILE A 264 -0.26 -1.24 -16.64
C ILE A 264 0.98 -0.38 -16.74
N THR A 265 0.92 0.87 -16.34
CA THR A 265 2.05 1.79 -16.37
C THR A 265 2.79 1.82 -15.02
N VAL A 266 3.95 2.46 -14.97
CA VAL A 266 4.77 2.47 -13.75
C VAL A 266 4.19 3.39 -12.68
N ASP A 267 3.50 4.45 -13.05
CA ASP A 267 2.79 5.37 -12.16
C ASP A 267 1.65 4.65 -11.43
N ASP A 268 0.74 3.97 -12.16
CA ASP A 268 -0.30 3.13 -11.54
C ASP A 268 0.30 2.06 -10.61
N ALA A 269 1.39 1.43 -11.05
CA ALA A 269 2.07 0.45 -10.22
C ALA A 269 2.65 1.05 -8.93
N ILE A 270 3.08 2.31 -8.94
CA ILE A 270 3.55 3.02 -7.73
C ILE A 270 2.39 3.26 -6.78
N ASP A 271 1.22 3.63 -7.29
CA ASP A 271 0.02 3.85 -6.47
C ASP A 271 -0.45 2.53 -5.85
N VAL A 272 -0.53 1.46 -6.62
CA VAL A 272 -0.79 0.11 -6.09
C VAL A 272 0.21 -0.29 -5.00
N ILE A 273 1.52 -0.03 -5.17
CA ILE A 273 2.53 -0.31 -4.13
C ILE A 273 2.23 0.47 -2.84
N GLN A 274 1.78 1.71 -2.93
CA GLN A 274 1.45 2.52 -1.76
C GLN A 274 0.16 2.05 -1.08
N GLU A 275 -0.85 1.70 -1.85
CA GLU A 275 -2.13 1.16 -1.38
C GLU A 275 -1.94 -0.17 -0.66
N GLU A 276 -1.29 -1.14 -1.28
CA GLU A 276 -0.98 -2.44 -0.70
C GLU A 276 -0.14 -2.31 0.59
N ASN A 277 0.88 -1.44 0.59
CA ASN A 277 1.65 -1.19 1.81
C ASN A 277 0.79 -0.57 2.93
N THR A 278 -0.13 0.33 2.59
CA THR A 278 -1.04 0.97 3.55
C THR A 278 -2.04 -0.04 4.08
N GLU A 279 -2.61 -0.87 3.22
CA GLU A 279 -3.52 -1.95 3.56
C GLU A 279 -2.85 -2.96 4.50
N ASP A 280 -1.67 -3.44 4.14
CA ASP A 280 -0.86 -4.36 4.94
C ASP A 280 -0.59 -3.79 6.35
N ILE A 281 -0.18 -2.52 6.45
CA ILE A 281 0.06 -1.85 7.73
C ILE A 281 -1.23 -1.78 8.55
N GLN A 282 -2.36 -1.49 7.96
CA GLN A 282 -3.65 -1.41 8.66
C GLN A 282 -4.11 -2.79 9.12
N LYS A 283 -4.06 -3.81 8.27
CA LYS A 283 -4.38 -5.21 8.61
C LYS A 283 -3.47 -5.75 9.70
N MET A 284 -2.15 -5.53 9.62
CA MET A 284 -1.18 -5.93 10.64
C MET A 284 -1.43 -5.29 12.01
N ASN A 285 -2.13 -4.15 12.05
CA ASN A 285 -2.53 -3.48 13.29
C ASN A 285 -3.99 -3.76 13.70
N ALA A 286 -4.63 -4.77 13.12
CA ALA A 286 -6.01 -5.14 13.38
C ALA A 286 -6.99 -3.98 13.12
N MET A 287 -6.87 -3.36 11.94
CA MET A 287 -7.79 -2.36 11.43
C MET A 287 -8.38 -2.86 10.10
N LEU A 288 -9.60 -2.43 9.78
CA LEU A 288 -10.13 -2.58 8.43
C LEU A 288 -9.47 -1.52 7.54
N PRO A 289 -9.07 -1.88 6.31
CA PRO A 289 -8.45 -0.95 5.37
C PRO A 289 -9.33 0.27 5.08
N THR A 290 -8.68 1.39 4.77
CA THR A 290 -9.30 2.63 4.31
C THR A 290 -8.31 3.38 3.42
N GLU A 291 -8.75 3.81 2.26
CA GLU A 291 -7.98 4.56 1.27
C GLU A 291 -7.91 6.05 1.59
N LYS A 292 -8.89 6.55 2.35
CA LYS A 292 -8.98 7.98 2.67
C LYS A 292 -7.83 8.48 3.53
N SER A 293 -7.33 9.67 3.21
CA SER A 293 -6.37 10.39 4.04
C SER A 293 -6.90 10.56 5.48
N TYR A 294 -6.01 10.43 6.47
CA TYR A 294 -6.35 10.46 7.90
C TYR A 294 -7.16 11.69 8.33
N LEU A 295 -6.82 12.88 7.80
CA LEU A 295 -7.50 14.13 8.16
C LEU A 295 -8.90 14.26 7.52
N LYS A 296 -9.14 13.58 6.40
CA LYS A 296 -10.42 13.57 5.68
C LYS A 296 -11.35 12.44 6.17
N THR A 297 -10.79 11.41 6.81
CA THR A 297 -11.58 10.31 7.39
C THR A 297 -12.41 10.79 8.58
N SER A 298 -13.70 10.56 8.56
CA SER A 298 -14.59 10.96 9.66
C SER A 298 -14.36 10.12 10.92
N VAL A 299 -14.70 10.68 12.10
CA VAL A 299 -14.56 9.97 13.38
C VAL A 299 -15.38 8.65 13.37
N PHE A 300 -16.52 8.63 12.71
CA PHE A 300 -17.36 7.44 12.66
C PHE A 300 -16.78 6.35 11.73
N GLU A 301 -16.20 6.72 10.60
CA GLU A 301 -15.48 5.79 9.72
C GLU A 301 -14.24 5.21 10.44
N SER A 302 -13.45 6.05 11.09
CA SER A 302 -12.31 5.60 11.91
C SER A 302 -12.73 4.66 13.05
N TRP A 303 -13.88 4.91 13.67
CA TRP A 303 -14.45 4.00 14.67
C TRP A 303 -14.86 2.68 14.04
N ARG A 304 -15.53 2.70 12.89
CA ARG A 304 -15.99 1.49 12.18
C ARG A 304 -14.82 0.61 11.73
N SER A 305 -13.70 1.18 11.32
CA SER A 305 -12.52 0.41 10.90
C SER A 305 -11.81 -0.28 12.07
N ARG A 306 -11.87 0.29 13.29
CA ARG A 306 -11.14 -0.21 14.47
C ARG A 306 -11.99 -1.05 15.43
N PHE A 307 -13.25 -0.68 15.61
CA PHE A 307 -14.11 -1.25 16.64
C PHE A 307 -14.34 -2.77 16.51
N PRO A 308 -14.59 -3.35 15.34
CA PRO A 308 -14.84 -4.79 15.21
C PRO A 308 -13.67 -5.63 15.72
N TRP A 309 -12.44 -5.25 15.37
CA TRP A 309 -11.23 -5.93 15.81
C TRP A 309 -11.00 -5.77 17.32
N LEU A 310 -11.18 -4.57 17.86
CA LEU A 310 -11.07 -4.32 19.31
C LEU A 310 -12.08 -5.16 20.09
N LEU A 311 -13.31 -5.30 19.57
CA LEU A 311 -14.33 -6.15 20.18
C LEU A 311 -13.92 -7.63 20.16
N LEU A 312 -13.41 -8.12 19.04
CA LEU A 312 -12.93 -9.50 18.90
C LEU A 312 -11.78 -9.78 19.87
N LEU A 313 -10.80 -8.87 19.95
CA LEU A 313 -9.66 -8.99 20.87
C LEU A 313 -10.11 -8.95 22.34
N MET A 314 -11.06 -8.08 22.69
CA MET A 314 -11.63 -8.02 24.04
C MET A 314 -12.33 -9.33 24.43
N VAL A 315 -13.08 -9.93 23.52
CA VAL A 315 -13.73 -11.23 23.75
C VAL A 315 -12.68 -12.34 23.90
N SER A 316 -11.64 -12.37 23.06
CA SER A 316 -10.58 -13.38 23.13
C SER A 316 -9.74 -13.26 24.42
N ALA A 317 -9.58 -12.06 24.98
CA ALA A 317 -8.91 -11.86 26.27
C ALA A 317 -9.62 -12.59 27.44
N THR A 318 -10.88 -12.99 27.28
CA THR A 318 -11.61 -13.80 28.27
C THR A 318 -10.93 -15.18 28.48
N PHE A 319 -10.31 -15.74 27.44
CA PHE A 319 -9.57 -17.00 27.56
C PHE A 319 -8.35 -16.83 28.48
N THR A 320 -7.61 -15.74 28.32
CA THR A 320 -6.47 -15.38 29.17
C THR A 320 -6.91 -15.23 30.61
N GLY A 321 -8.03 -14.53 30.87
CA GLY A 321 -8.64 -14.40 32.19
C GLY A 321 -9.02 -15.75 32.79
N SER A 322 -9.59 -16.67 32.00
CA SER A 322 -9.95 -18.02 32.47
C SER A 322 -8.72 -18.84 32.88
N ILE A 323 -7.60 -18.71 32.19
CA ILE A 323 -6.34 -19.35 32.54
C ILE A 323 -5.87 -18.84 33.88
N ILE A 324 -5.83 -17.52 34.10
CA ILE A 324 -5.41 -16.92 35.38
C ILE A 324 -6.28 -17.43 36.53
N THR A 325 -7.61 -17.44 36.36
CA THR A 325 -8.55 -17.93 37.36
C THR A 325 -8.34 -19.42 37.69
N SER A 326 -7.97 -20.23 36.68
CA SER A 326 -7.68 -21.65 36.89
C SER A 326 -6.45 -21.91 37.80
N PHE A 327 -5.60 -20.91 37.96
CA PHE A 327 -4.41 -20.97 38.84
C PHE A 327 -4.53 -20.08 40.10
N GLU A 328 -5.72 -19.59 40.44
CA GLU A 328 -5.97 -18.65 41.53
C GLU A 328 -5.46 -19.17 42.86
N ASP A 329 -5.72 -20.43 43.22
CA ASP A 329 -5.26 -21.04 44.46
C ASP A 329 -3.72 -21.05 44.60
N LYS A 330 -3.02 -21.29 43.50
CA LYS A 330 -1.56 -21.26 43.41
C LYS A 330 -1.00 -19.85 43.56
N LEU A 331 -1.65 -18.88 42.89
CA LEU A 331 -1.30 -17.47 42.99
C LEU A 331 -1.55 -16.91 44.41
N ALA A 332 -2.60 -17.35 45.07
CA ALA A 332 -2.89 -16.96 46.45
C ALA A 332 -1.83 -17.47 47.45
N SER A 333 -1.23 -18.63 47.16
CA SER A 333 -0.15 -19.19 48.02
C SER A 333 1.19 -18.46 47.85
N LEU A 334 1.44 -17.82 46.69
CA LEU A 334 2.65 -17.03 46.42
C LEU A 334 2.32 -15.81 45.54
N THR A 335 1.82 -14.77 46.21
CA THR A 335 1.25 -13.56 45.56
C THR A 335 2.26 -12.82 44.65
N ILE A 336 3.56 -12.95 44.97
CA ILE A 336 4.63 -12.31 44.16
C ILE A 336 4.63 -12.76 42.70
N LEU A 337 4.10 -13.96 42.39
CA LEU A 337 4.02 -14.45 41.03
C LEU A 337 3.11 -13.58 40.14
N THR A 338 2.08 -12.95 40.73
CA THR A 338 1.18 -12.08 39.97
C THR A 338 1.89 -10.84 39.42
N ALA A 339 2.93 -10.36 40.11
CA ALA A 339 3.68 -9.17 39.70
C ALA A 339 4.47 -9.35 38.42
N PHE A 340 4.79 -10.60 38.05
CA PHE A 340 5.57 -10.89 36.83
C PHE A 340 4.71 -11.22 35.61
N ILE A 341 3.40 -11.48 35.78
CA ILE A 341 2.47 -11.77 34.67
C ILE A 341 2.52 -10.69 33.59
N PRO A 342 2.38 -9.38 33.89
CA PRO A 342 2.39 -8.35 32.86
C PRO A 342 3.70 -8.33 32.07
N MET A 343 4.84 -8.49 32.74
CA MET A 343 6.15 -8.50 32.08
C MET A 343 6.29 -9.67 31.10
N LEU A 344 5.88 -10.87 31.52
CA LEU A 344 5.95 -12.05 30.68
C LEU A 344 5.03 -11.91 29.46
N MET A 345 3.76 -11.59 29.67
CA MET A 345 2.79 -11.42 28.58
C MET A 345 3.27 -10.37 27.57
N ASP A 346 3.69 -9.19 28.02
CA ASP A 346 4.18 -8.12 27.15
C ASP A 346 5.41 -8.57 26.36
N THR A 347 6.39 -9.20 27.01
CA THR A 347 7.62 -9.67 26.35
C THR A 347 7.32 -10.76 25.30
N GLY A 348 6.47 -11.73 25.66
CA GLY A 348 6.05 -12.80 24.76
C GLY A 348 5.26 -12.28 23.57
N GLY A 349 4.24 -11.46 23.82
CA GLY A 349 3.40 -10.84 22.81
C GLY A 349 4.21 -10.02 21.81
N ASN A 350 5.08 -9.14 22.30
CA ASN A 350 5.97 -8.34 21.46
C ASN A 350 6.94 -9.22 20.65
N SER A 351 7.49 -10.28 21.24
CA SER A 351 8.39 -11.19 20.53
C SER A 351 7.69 -11.95 19.39
N GLY A 352 6.46 -12.38 19.61
CA GLY A 352 5.62 -13.03 18.60
C GLY A 352 5.22 -12.07 17.49
N GLY A 353 4.78 -10.86 17.85
CA GLY A 353 4.43 -9.79 16.92
C GLY A 353 5.60 -9.40 16.00
N GLN A 354 6.82 -9.25 16.55
CA GLN A 354 8.01 -8.97 15.75
C GLN A 354 8.27 -10.06 14.71
N SER A 355 8.15 -11.33 15.05
CA SER A 355 8.31 -12.42 14.09
C SER A 355 7.22 -12.38 13.03
N SER A 356 5.96 -12.16 13.42
CA SER A 356 4.84 -12.09 12.50
C SER A 356 5.02 -11.01 11.46
N VAL A 357 5.23 -9.77 11.88
CA VAL A 357 5.41 -8.61 10.98
C VAL A 357 6.59 -8.84 10.03
N THR A 358 7.71 -9.39 10.54
CA THR A 358 8.88 -9.70 9.70
C THR A 358 8.55 -10.74 8.63
N ILE A 359 7.81 -11.78 8.98
CA ILE A 359 7.47 -12.86 8.05
C ILE A 359 6.37 -12.43 7.08
N ILE A 360 5.35 -11.69 7.51
CA ILE A 360 4.33 -11.12 6.64
C ILE A 360 5.02 -10.26 5.57
N ARG A 361 5.90 -9.33 5.97
CA ARG A 361 6.63 -8.48 5.01
C ARG A 361 7.50 -9.29 4.06
N ALA A 362 8.22 -10.30 4.55
CA ALA A 362 9.04 -11.16 3.70
C ALA A 362 8.19 -11.99 2.71
N MET A 363 6.93 -12.28 3.05
CA MET A 363 5.98 -12.97 2.17
C MET A 363 5.37 -12.04 1.14
N SER A 364 5.07 -10.80 1.50
CA SER A 364 4.62 -9.73 0.61
C SER A 364 5.69 -9.41 -0.45
N LEU A 365 6.97 -9.34 -0.05
CA LEU A 365 8.10 -9.16 -0.98
C LEU A 365 8.47 -10.43 -1.79
N GLY A 366 7.75 -11.54 -1.62
CA GLY A 366 8.06 -12.80 -2.31
C GLY A 366 9.34 -13.51 -1.84
N GLU A 367 10.04 -13.01 -0.80
CA GLU A 367 11.27 -13.60 -0.26
C GLU A 367 11.04 -14.93 0.45
N VAL A 368 9.85 -15.12 1.07
CA VAL A 368 9.46 -16.31 1.83
C VAL A 368 8.23 -16.94 1.19
N GLN A 369 8.32 -18.22 0.88
CA GLN A 369 7.22 -19.04 0.37
C GLN A 369 6.95 -20.21 1.32
N PHE A 370 5.78 -20.87 1.17
CA PHE A 370 5.45 -22.05 2.00
C PHE A 370 6.52 -23.15 1.98
N LYS A 371 7.24 -23.32 0.85
CA LYS A 371 8.35 -24.28 0.75
C LYS A 371 9.51 -23.99 1.71
N ASP A 372 9.63 -22.75 2.18
CA ASP A 372 10.70 -22.31 3.07
C ASP A 372 10.33 -22.42 4.56
N TYR A 373 9.11 -22.91 4.88
CA TYR A 373 8.59 -23.00 6.24
C TYR A 373 9.60 -23.53 7.26
N PHE A 374 10.20 -24.68 7.00
CA PHE A 374 11.16 -25.26 7.96
C PHE A 374 12.44 -24.45 8.11
N LYS A 375 12.88 -23.73 7.07
CA LYS A 375 14.03 -22.83 7.16
C LYS A 375 13.71 -21.61 8.03
N VAL A 376 12.52 -21.07 7.86
CA VAL A 376 12.01 -19.93 8.65
C VAL A 376 11.88 -20.33 10.13
N VAL A 377 11.18 -21.42 10.41
CA VAL A 377 11.02 -21.93 11.79
C VAL A 377 12.37 -22.19 12.45
N TRP A 378 13.32 -22.79 11.73
CA TRP A 378 14.65 -23.04 12.28
C TRP A 378 15.46 -21.74 12.50
N LYS A 379 15.27 -20.73 11.67
CA LYS A 379 15.89 -19.41 11.86
C LYS A 379 15.29 -18.73 13.08
N GLU A 380 13.95 -18.66 13.18
CA GLU A 380 13.25 -18.03 14.33
C GLU A 380 13.50 -18.76 15.64
N PHE A 381 13.60 -20.09 15.63
CA PHE A 381 14.00 -20.86 16.81
C PHE A 381 15.38 -20.44 17.36
N ARG A 382 16.37 -20.28 16.49
CA ARG A 382 17.71 -19.83 16.89
C ARG A 382 17.70 -18.38 17.41
N ILE A 383 16.93 -17.51 16.76
CA ILE A 383 16.73 -16.13 17.22
C ILE A 383 16.06 -16.16 18.59
N GLY A 384 15.05 -17.00 18.78
CA GLY A 384 14.34 -17.17 20.06
C GLY A 384 15.26 -17.59 21.20
N ILE A 385 16.18 -18.53 20.97
CA ILE A 385 17.18 -18.95 21.97
C ILE A 385 18.09 -17.77 22.35
N VAL A 386 18.64 -17.08 21.37
CA VAL A 386 19.57 -15.96 21.63
C VAL A 386 18.86 -14.84 22.37
N CYS A 387 17.68 -14.41 21.91
CA CYS A 387 16.88 -13.37 22.58
C CYS A 387 16.45 -13.82 23.97
N GLY A 388 15.94 -15.05 24.10
CA GLY A 388 15.47 -15.59 25.37
C GLY A 388 16.56 -15.64 26.42
N ILE A 389 17.74 -16.18 26.10
CA ILE A 389 18.87 -16.23 27.05
C ILE A 389 19.35 -14.82 27.39
N SER A 390 19.46 -13.92 26.42
CA SER A 390 19.90 -12.55 26.66
C SER A 390 18.94 -11.80 27.57
N LEU A 391 17.65 -11.90 27.34
CA LEU A 391 16.62 -11.24 28.13
C LEU A 391 16.51 -11.88 29.54
N ALA A 392 16.62 -13.21 29.66
CA ALA A 392 16.65 -13.90 30.92
C ALA A 392 17.85 -13.48 31.78
N ALA A 393 19.03 -13.32 31.19
CA ALA A 393 20.22 -12.85 31.91
C ALA A 393 20.05 -11.41 32.42
N VAL A 394 19.51 -10.52 31.58
CA VAL A 394 19.21 -9.13 31.99
C VAL A 394 18.12 -9.10 33.08
N ASN A 395 17.06 -9.90 32.91
CA ASN A 395 15.97 -9.97 33.90
C ASN A 395 16.45 -10.55 35.25
N PHE A 396 17.31 -11.56 35.23
CA PHE A 396 17.92 -12.10 36.45
C PHE A 396 18.67 -11.01 37.22
N LEU A 397 19.50 -10.23 36.55
CA LEU A 397 20.21 -9.10 37.14
C LEU A 397 19.23 -8.01 37.63
N LYS A 398 18.19 -7.71 36.86
CA LYS A 398 17.13 -6.75 37.22
C LYS A 398 16.43 -7.19 38.52
N ILE A 399 16.04 -8.45 38.63
CA ILE A 399 15.37 -8.98 39.81
C ILE A 399 16.29 -8.89 41.02
N LEU A 400 17.56 -9.26 40.89
CA LEU A 400 18.50 -9.17 42.00
C LEU A 400 18.77 -7.73 42.45
N LEU A 401 18.98 -6.81 41.52
CA LEU A 401 19.38 -5.44 41.83
C LEU A 401 18.19 -4.56 42.19
N VAL A 402 17.10 -4.64 41.43
CA VAL A 402 15.94 -3.77 41.61
C VAL A 402 14.95 -4.37 42.58
N ASP A 403 14.43 -5.56 42.30
CA ASP A 403 13.33 -6.11 43.11
C ASP A 403 13.80 -6.55 44.49
N LYS A 404 14.97 -7.19 44.61
CA LYS A 404 15.47 -7.71 45.86
C LYS A 404 16.29 -6.69 46.66
N LEU A 405 17.27 -6.00 46.00
CA LEU A 405 18.17 -5.10 46.73
C LEU A 405 17.54 -3.71 46.95
N LEU A 406 16.91 -3.12 45.92
CA LEU A 406 16.35 -1.77 45.99
C LEU A 406 14.95 -1.73 46.61
N MET A 407 14.07 -2.67 46.21
CA MET A 407 12.70 -2.75 46.72
C MET A 407 12.55 -3.60 48.01
N HIS A 408 13.62 -4.24 48.42
CA HIS A 408 13.68 -5.10 49.65
C HIS A 408 12.60 -6.20 49.69
N ASN A 409 12.34 -6.82 48.52
CA ASN A 409 11.33 -7.85 48.40
C ASN A 409 11.91 -9.24 48.74
N ASP A 410 11.75 -9.66 50.02
CA ASP A 410 12.29 -10.93 50.53
C ASP A 410 11.54 -12.17 50.07
N GLU A 411 10.33 -12.01 49.48
CA GLU A 411 9.54 -13.13 48.93
C GLU A 411 10.16 -13.72 47.65
N ILE A 412 11.03 -12.97 46.96
CA ILE A 412 11.71 -13.44 45.77
C ILE A 412 12.88 -14.33 46.13
N THR A 413 12.62 -15.61 46.12
CA THR A 413 13.67 -16.63 46.30
C THR A 413 14.43 -16.87 45.00
N LEU A 414 15.62 -17.48 45.11
CA LEU A 414 16.38 -17.87 43.91
C LEU A 414 15.58 -18.81 42.97
N MET A 415 14.72 -19.67 43.54
CA MET A 415 13.89 -20.58 42.75
C MET A 415 12.79 -19.84 42.00
N VAL A 416 12.22 -18.79 42.58
CA VAL A 416 11.26 -17.92 41.90
C VAL A 416 11.94 -17.19 40.73
N ASP A 417 13.12 -16.60 40.94
CA ASP A 417 13.88 -15.91 39.89
C ASP A 417 14.25 -16.86 38.74
N LEU A 418 14.76 -18.06 39.07
CA LEU A 418 15.07 -19.08 38.05
C LEU A 418 13.81 -19.53 37.27
N ALA A 419 12.67 -19.70 37.96
CA ALA A 419 11.42 -20.07 37.30
C ALA A 419 10.98 -19.00 36.31
N ILE A 420 11.06 -17.71 36.67
CA ILE A 420 10.72 -16.58 35.80
C ILE A 420 11.68 -16.52 34.62
N CYS A 421 12.99 -16.62 34.83
CA CYS A 421 14.00 -16.56 33.77
C CYS A 421 13.88 -17.74 32.79
N LEU A 422 13.61 -18.95 33.25
CA LEU A 422 13.39 -20.10 32.38
C LEU A 422 12.06 -19.98 31.60
N THR A 423 11.01 -19.48 32.27
CA THR A 423 9.76 -19.16 31.59
C THR A 423 10.00 -18.20 30.45
N LEU A 424 10.73 -17.11 30.68
CA LEU A 424 11.04 -16.10 29.67
C LEU A 424 11.76 -16.68 28.45
N VAL A 425 12.72 -17.60 28.67
CA VAL A 425 13.40 -18.27 27.53
C VAL A 425 12.42 -19.11 26.71
N LEU A 426 11.63 -19.96 27.40
CA LEU A 426 10.67 -20.84 26.71
C LEU A 426 9.58 -20.04 25.99
N GLU A 427 9.05 -19.04 26.64
CA GLU A 427 8.03 -18.15 26.14
C GLU A 427 8.46 -17.47 24.83
N ILE A 428 9.66 -16.87 24.79
CA ILE A 428 10.19 -16.21 23.60
C ILE A 428 10.36 -17.20 22.45
N ILE A 429 10.82 -18.42 22.72
CA ILE A 429 10.94 -19.47 21.71
C ILE A 429 9.55 -19.83 21.12
N PHE A 430 8.55 -20.05 21.98
CA PHE A 430 7.20 -20.38 21.55
C PHE A 430 6.52 -19.20 20.86
N ALA A 431 6.71 -17.97 21.35
CA ALA A 431 6.18 -16.75 20.75
C ALA A 431 6.68 -16.58 19.30
N LYS A 432 7.99 -16.74 19.09
CA LYS A 432 8.57 -16.68 17.75
C LYS A 432 8.10 -17.80 16.83
N PHE A 433 7.94 -19.00 17.38
CA PHE A 433 7.38 -20.12 16.63
C PHE A 433 5.93 -19.84 16.19
N ILE A 434 5.08 -19.33 17.06
CA ILE A 434 3.69 -18.97 16.75
C ILE A 434 3.68 -17.83 15.75
N GLY A 435 4.46 -16.77 15.98
CA GLY A 435 4.53 -15.57 15.13
C GLY A 435 4.98 -15.87 13.69
N CYS A 436 5.93 -16.78 13.50
CA CYS A 436 6.35 -17.14 12.12
C CYS A 436 5.42 -18.19 11.48
N THR A 437 4.76 -19.05 12.24
CA THR A 437 3.97 -20.14 11.71
C THR A 437 2.59 -19.69 11.22
N LEU A 438 1.90 -18.85 11.99
CA LEU A 438 0.52 -18.45 11.70
C LEU A 438 0.37 -17.74 10.36
N PRO A 439 1.19 -16.73 10.00
CA PRO A 439 1.07 -16.07 8.68
C PRO A 439 1.32 -17.03 7.51
N ILE A 440 2.33 -17.91 7.62
CA ILE A 440 2.64 -18.87 6.56
C ILE A 440 1.49 -19.88 6.37
N LEU A 441 0.86 -20.32 7.47
CA LEU A 441 -0.31 -21.22 7.39
C LEU A 441 -1.54 -20.50 6.85
N ALA A 442 -1.76 -19.24 7.21
CA ALA A 442 -2.86 -18.42 6.69
C ALA A 442 -2.80 -18.36 5.17
N LYS A 443 -1.66 -17.98 4.59
CA LYS A 443 -1.46 -17.95 3.14
C LYS A 443 -1.70 -19.32 2.47
N LYS A 444 -1.29 -20.41 3.12
CA LYS A 444 -1.52 -21.75 2.58
C LYS A 444 -3.00 -22.12 2.50
N VAL A 445 -3.81 -21.61 3.39
CA VAL A 445 -5.28 -21.87 3.44
C VAL A 445 -6.04 -20.87 2.56
N GLY A 446 -5.35 -19.88 1.97
CA GLY A 446 -5.95 -18.87 1.11
C GLY A 446 -6.42 -17.61 1.85
N PHE A 447 -5.97 -17.42 3.10
CA PHE A 447 -6.17 -16.17 3.83
C PHE A 447 -4.98 -15.25 3.63
N ASP A 448 -5.25 -13.95 3.60
CA ASP A 448 -4.22 -12.93 3.63
C ASP A 448 -3.39 -13.04 4.92
N PRO A 449 -2.05 -13.18 4.81
CA PRO A 449 -1.16 -13.25 5.97
C PRO A 449 -1.24 -12.03 6.90
N ALA A 450 -1.52 -10.83 6.38
CA ALA A 450 -1.61 -9.59 7.14
C ALA A 450 -2.75 -9.62 8.17
N VAL A 451 -3.80 -10.41 7.93
CA VAL A 451 -4.89 -10.64 8.90
C VAL A 451 -4.38 -11.35 10.16
N MET A 452 -3.27 -12.11 10.10
CA MET A 452 -2.59 -12.65 11.27
C MET A 452 -1.85 -11.53 12.02
N SER A 453 -2.61 -10.52 12.40
CA SER A 453 -2.15 -9.26 12.98
C SER A 453 -1.38 -9.43 14.29
N SER A 454 -0.49 -8.47 14.58
CA SER A 454 0.28 -8.45 15.82
C SER A 454 -0.62 -8.56 17.07
N PRO A 455 -1.74 -7.83 17.22
CA PRO A 455 -2.65 -7.99 18.35
C PRO A 455 -3.29 -9.37 18.49
N PHE A 456 -3.60 -10.03 17.35
CA PHE A 456 -4.14 -11.38 17.36
C PHE A 456 -3.10 -12.40 17.85
N ILE A 457 -1.88 -12.30 17.35
CA ILE A 457 -0.76 -13.15 17.80
C ILE A 457 -0.45 -12.93 19.27
N THR A 458 -0.42 -11.66 19.72
CA THR A 458 -0.22 -11.32 21.13
C THR A 458 -1.23 -12.06 22.03
N THR A 459 -2.52 -12.05 21.67
CA THR A 459 -3.55 -12.75 22.46
C THR A 459 -3.30 -14.27 22.56
N ILE A 460 -2.86 -14.91 21.48
CA ILE A 460 -2.54 -16.34 21.49
C ILE A 460 -1.28 -16.59 22.32
N VAL A 461 -0.27 -15.76 22.14
CA VAL A 461 1.00 -15.87 22.86
C VAL A 461 0.77 -15.64 24.36
N ASP A 462 -0.04 -14.68 24.78
CA ASP A 462 -0.38 -14.42 26.17
C ASP A 462 -0.95 -15.66 26.86
N ALA A 463 -1.88 -16.35 26.21
CA ALA A 463 -2.45 -17.59 26.75
C ALA A 463 -1.37 -18.68 26.90
N VAL A 464 -0.50 -18.84 25.90
CA VAL A 464 0.59 -19.82 25.94
C VAL A 464 1.64 -19.44 26.98
N SER A 465 1.99 -18.17 27.10
CA SER A 465 2.93 -17.63 28.08
C SER A 465 2.48 -17.92 29.50
N LEU A 466 1.21 -17.70 29.81
CA LEU A 466 0.65 -18.03 31.13
C LEU A 466 0.69 -19.53 31.41
N LEU A 467 0.37 -20.39 30.44
CA LEU A 467 0.46 -21.84 30.63
C LEU A 467 1.90 -22.29 30.91
N ILE A 468 2.87 -21.75 30.15
CA ILE A 468 4.29 -22.02 30.39
C ILE A 468 4.69 -21.52 31.77
N TYR A 469 4.32 -20.29 32.12
CA TYR A 469 4.66 -19.68 33.40
C TYR A 469 4.15 -20.49 34.59
N PHE A 470 2.86 -20.78 34.64
CA PHE A 470 2.27 -21.55 35.72
C PHE A 470 2.78 -23.01 35.76
N GLY A 471 3.05 -23.59 34.59
CA GLY A 471 3.68 -24.90 34.46
C GLY A 471 5.08 -24.90 35.09
N MET A 472 5.92 -23.93 34.76
CA MET A 472 7.27 -23.78 35.28
C MET A 472 7.27 -23.45 36.80
N ALA A 473 6.38 -22.54 37.22
CA ALA A 473 6.23 -22.21 38.63
C ALA A 473 5.84 -23.45 39.46
N THR A 474 4.87 -24.24 38.98
CA THR A 474 4.45 -25.47 39.65
C THR A 474 5.57 -26.54 39.68
N LEU A 475 6.40 -26.60 38.64
CA LEU A 475 7.49 -27.59 38.54
C LEU A 475 8.69 -27.23 39.43
N LEU A 476 9.03 -25.95 39.52
CA LEU A 476 10.30 -25.50 40.11
C LEU A 476 10.15 -24.95 41.54
N ILE A 477 8.97 -24.46 41.92
CA ILE A 477 8.79 -23.83 43.24
C ILE A 477 8.21 -24.87 44.22
N PRO A 478 8.96 -25.24 45.30
CA PRO A 478 8.46 -26.17 46.28
C PRO A 478 7.22 -25.59 46.99
N GLY A 479 6.15 -26.40 47.06
CA GLY A 479 4.89 -26.03 47.72
C GLY A 479 3.80 -25.50 46.79
N LEU A 480 4.05 -25.39 45.45
CA LEU A 480 3.06 -25.06 44.43
C LEU A 480 2.58 -26.29 43.64
N SER A 481 3.17 -27.46 43.88
CA SER A 481 2.83 -28.74 43.26
C SER A 481 1.50 -29.32 43.75
#